data_90420462a6502ea4db591c4db94ee737
#
_entry.id   90420462a6502ea4db591c4db94ee737
#
_cell.length_a   1.000
_cell.length_b   1.000
_cell.length_c   1.000
_cell.angle_alpha   90.00
_cell.angle_beta   90.00
_cell.angle_gamma   90.00
#
_symmetry.space_group_name_H-M   'P 1'
#
loop_
_entity.id
_entity.type
_entity.pdbx_description
1 polymer ?
#
loop_
_entity_poly.entity_id
_entity_poly.type
_entity_poly.pdbx_seq_one_letter_code
_entity_poly.pdbx_strand_id
1 'polypeptide(L)'
;MSKKGIILALTVLCAVAMGVSVYSSHHYATKLQQAQDKRNSGQRIAQVVAGKLDVFLDNQRRLVQTVASLPTLLDYMQNPGSELEEKGRHLLDLVCHTQQASVCYALDNEGTLAIHNSDIGPVPLKGKNYAFRPYFQQALSSRHATYAAYGVTTRKRGIYFSHLMTRKNM
;
A
#
# COMPACT_ATOMS: atom_id res chain seq x y z
N MET A 1 -50.31 -55.66 26.14
CA MET A 1 -50.30 -54.63 25.06
C MET A 1 -50.77 -55.26 23.77
N SER A 2 -51.79 -54.67 23.15
CA SER A 2 -52.30 -55.17 21.85
C SER A 2 -51.27 -55.02 20.79
N LYS A 3 -51.12 -56.00 19.84
CA LYS A 3 -50.22 -55.93 18.70
C LYS A 3 -50.36 -54.60 17.89
N LYS A 4 -51.57 -54.05 17.81
CA LYS A 4 -51.86 -52.73 17.17
C LYS A 4 -51.22 -51.56 17.92
N GLY A 5 -51.13 -51.60 19.27
CA GLY A 5 -50.48 -50.53 20.04
C GLY A 5 -48.96 -50.49 19.85
N ILE A 6 -48.32 -51.67 19.68
CA ILE A 6 -46.86 -51.73 19.44
C ILE A 6 -46.53 -51.22 18.09
N ILE A 7 -47.33 -51.54 17.06
CA ILE A 7 -47.11 -51.02 15.68
C ILE A 7 -47.25 -49.48 15.64
N LEU A 8 -48.28 -48.95 16.31
CA LEU A 8 -48.48 -47.48 16.37
C LEU A 8 -47.34 -46.78 17.10
N ALA A 9 -46.84 -47.34 18.19
CA ALA A 9 -45.70 -46.79 18.92
C ALA A 9 -44.41 -46.79 18.07
N LEU A 10 -44.17 -47.86 17.29
CA LEU A 10 -43.01 -47.97 16.42
C LEU A 10 -43.06 -46.94 15.24
N THR A 11 -44.24 -46.75 14.66
CA THR A 11 -44.39 -45.76 13.56
C THR A 11 -44.19 -44.32 14.04
N VAL A 12 -44.67 -43.97 15.22
CA VAL A 12 -44.45 -42.66 15.84
C VAL A 12 -42.95 -42.46 16.16
N LEU A 13 -42.30 -43.49 16.70
CA LEU A 13 -40.86 -43.42 16.99
C LEU A 13 -40.02 -43.21 15.73
N CYS A 14 -40.33 -43.91 14.63
CA CYS A 14 -39.67 -43.74 13.36
C CYS A 14 -39.90 -42.32 12.78
N ALA A 15 -41.12 -41.78 12.87
CA ALA A 15 -41.43 -40.44 12.40
C ALA A 15 -40.65 -39.36 13.18
N VAL A 16 -40.55 -39.52 14.51
CA VAL A 16 -39.77 -38.62 15.36
C VAL A 16 -38.25 -38.69 15.00
N ALA A 17 -37.73 -39.92 14.84
CA ALA A 17 -36.33 -40.13 14.48
C ALA A 17 -35.99 -39.48 13.11
N MET A 18 -36.86 -39.65 12.12
CA MET A 18 -36.70 -38.96 10.81
C MET A 18 -36.78 -37.46 10.93
N GLY A 19 -37.71 -36.92 11.71
CA GLY A 19 -37.84 -35.48 11.97
C GLY A 19 -36.58 -34.88 12.60
N VAL A 20 -36.03 -35.55 13.62
CA VAL A 20 -34.78 -35.15 14.29
C VAL A 20 -33.58 -35.20 13.30
N SER A 21 -33.51 -36.23 12.49
CA SER A 21 -32.44 -36.40 11.50
C SER A 21 -32.47 -35.28 10.42
N VAL A 22 -33.66 -34.98 9.90
CA VAL A 22 -33.81 -33.87 8.92
C VAL A 22 -33.50 -32.52 9.53
N TYR A 23 -33.99 -32.27 10.77
CA TYR A 23 -33.70 -31.05 11.50
C TYR A 23 -32.18 -30.87 11.76
N SER A 24 -31.53 -31.93 12.22
CA SER A 24 -30.10 -31.93 12.48
C SER A 24 -29.30 -31.66 11.19
N SER A 25 -29.62 -32.37 10.10
CA SER A 25 -28.91 -32.18 8.82
C SER A 25 -29.08 -30.77 8.27
N HIS A 26 -30.29 -30.21 8.36
CA HIS A 26 -30.54 -28.81 7.95
C HIS A 26 -29.77 -27.83 8.81
N HIS A 27 -29.71 -28.03 10.11
CA HIS A 27 -28.98 -27.16 11.04
C HIS A 27 -27.46 -27.19 10.79
N TYR A 28 -26.90 -28.36 10.52
CA TYR A 28 -25.49 -28.50 10.16
C TYR A 28 -25.19 -27.87 8.80
N ALA A 29 -26.05 -28.07 7.80
CA ALA A 29 -25.88 -27.47 6.47
C ALA A 29 -25.89 -25.92 6.53
N THR A 30 -26.80 -25.32 7.27
CA THR A 30 -26.86 -23.86 7.44
C THR A 30 -25.63 -23.29 8.14
N LYS A 31 -25.10 -23.98 9.17
CA LYS A 31 -23.86 -23.56 9.85
C LYS A 31 -22.64 -23.62 8.90
N LEU A 32 -22.54 -24.68 8.10
CA LEU A 32 -21.47 -24.83 7.12
C LEU A 32 -21.55 -23.73 6.05
N GLN A 33 -22.75 -23.45 5.52
CA GLN A 33 -22.96 -22.36 4.57
C GLN A 33 -22.57 -20.99 5.15
N GLN A 34 -23.01 -20.68 6.37
CA GLN A 34 -22.64 -19.42 7.02
C GLN A 34 -21.13 -19.28 7.23
N ALA A 35 -20.44 -20.36 7.60
CA ALA A 35 -18.98 -20.35 7.74
C ALA A 35 -18.28 -20.11 6.38
N GLN A 36 -18.81 -20.72 5.32
CA GLN A 36 -18.31 -20.58 3.97
C GLN A 36 -18.53 -19.16 3.41
N ASP A 37 -19.71 -18.59 3.65
CA ASP A 37 -20.04 -17.23 3.24
C ASP A 37 -19.18 -16.18 3.96
N LYS A 38 -18.91 -16.35 5.25
CA LYS A 38 -17.97 -15.49 5.99
C LYS A 38 -16.56 -15.57 5.42
N ARG A 39 -16.11 -16.78 5.07
CA ARG A 39 -14.77 -17.00 4.48
C ARG A 39 -14.67 -16.36 3.11
N ASN A 40 -15.67 -16.58 2.26
CA ASN A 40 -15.74 -16.00 0.91
C ASN A 40 -15.81 -14.45 0.96
N SER A 41 -16.58 -13.89 1.90
CA SER A 41 -16.66 -12.44 2.10
C SER A 41 -15.32 -11.87 2.55
N GLY A 42 -14.61 -12.52 3.47
CA GLY A 42 -13.27 -12.13 3.88
C GLY A 42 -12.27 -12.14 2.74
N GLN A 43 -12.30 -13.18 1.90
CA GLN A 43 -11.43 -13.27 0.72
C GLN A 43 -11.73 -12.18 -0.31
N ARG A 44 -13.00 -11.89 -0.58
CA ARG A 44 -13.40 -10.81 -1.50
C ARG A 44 -12.92 -9.45 -1.01
N ILE A 45 -13.08 -9.16 0.28
CA ILE A 45 -12.60 -7.90 0.88
C ILE A 45 -11.07 -7.81 0.76
N ALA A 46 -10.35 -8.88 1.07
CA ALA A 46 -8.89 -8.91 0.94
C ALA A 46 -8.44 -8.67 -0.50
N GLN A 47 -9.09 -9.28 -1.50
CA GLN A 47 -8.79 -9.06 -2.92
C GLN A 47 -9.06 -7.61 -3.35
N VAL A 48 -10.18 -7.02 -2.92
CA VAL A 48 -10.51 -5.61 -3.23
C VAL A 48 -9.48 -4.67 -2.61
N VAL A 49 -9.09 -4.91 -1.35
CA VAL A 49 -8.06 -4.09 -0.67
C VAL A 49 -6.70 -4.24 -1.34
N ALA A 50 -6.29 -5.47 -1.68
CA ALA A 50 -5.04 -5.71 -2.41
C ALA A 50 -5.03 -4.98 -3.76
N GLY A 51 -6.10 -5.10 -4.56
CA GLY A 51 -6.20 -4.41 -5.84
C GLY A 51 -6.16 -2.87 -5.72
N LYS A 52 -6.81 -2.31 -4.70
CA LYS A 52 -6.72 -0.86 -4.43
C LYS A 52 -5.32 -0.44 -4.02
N LEU A 53 -4.64 -1.26 -3.22
CA LEU A 53 -3.26 -1.00 -2.81
C LEU A 53 -2.32 -1.04 -4.03
N ASP A 54 -2.45 -2.02 -4.90
CA ASP A 54 -1.63 -2.14 -6.12
C ASP A 54 -1.79 -0.90 -7.01
N VAL A 55 -3.03 -0.47 -7.25
CA VAL A 55 -3.33 0.76 -8.02
C VAL A 55 -2.71 2.00 -7.35
N PHE A 56 -2.82 2.11 -6.03
CA PHE A 56 -2.21 3.22 -5.29
C PHE A 56 -0.69 3.22 -5.45
N LEU A 57 -0.03 2.08 -5.23
CA LEU A 57 1.43 1.97 -5.34
C LEU A 57 1.92 2.29 -6.76
N ASP A 58 1.20 1.83 -7.78
CA ASP A 58 1.55 2.10 -9.17
C ASP A 58 1.38 3.58 -9.54
N ASN A 59 0.31 4.22 -9.08
CA ASN A 59 0.09 5.65 -9.26
C ASN A 59 1.19 6.48 -8.60
N GLN A 60 1.60 6.15 -7.38
CA GLN A 60 2.70 6.83 -6.69
C GLN A 60 4.02 6.67 -7.43
N ARG A 61 4.31 5.46 -7.94
CA ARG A 61 5.52 5.20 -8.74
C ARG A 61 5.55 6.05 -10.01
N ARG A 62 4.45 6.10 -10.76
CA ARG A 62 4.33 6.91 -11.99
C ARG A 62 4.48 8.40 -11.70
N LEU A 63 3.90 8.88 -10.61
CA LEU A 63 4.05 10.26 -10.20
C LEU A 63 5.51 10.61 -9.94
N VAL A 64 6.21 9.83 -9.12
CA VAL A 64 7.63 10.07 -8.81
C VAL A 64 8.49 10.01 -10.08
N GLN A 65 8.20 9.08 -11.00
CA GLN A 65 8.83 9.03 -12.31
C GLN A 65 8.61 10.32 -13.10
N THR A 66 7.39 10.83 -13.14
CA THR A 66 7.05 12.08 -13.84
C THR A 66 7.80 13.26 -13.23
N VAL A 67 7.76 13.40 -11.91
CA VAL A 67 8.45 14.46 -11.18
C VAL A 67 9.97 14.40 -11.40
N ALA A 68 10.56 13.20 -11.36
CA ALA A 68 11.98 12.96 -11.59
C ALA A 68 12.44 13.31 -13.02
N SER A 69 11.53 13.42 -13.98
CA SER A 69 11.82 13.78 -15.37
C SER A 69 11.56 15.27 -15.70
N LEU A 70 11.07 16.05 -14.72
CA LEU A 70 10.77 17.47 -14.97
C LEU A 70 12.06 18.29 -15.12
N PRO A 71 12.12 19.16 -16.14
CA PRO A 71 13.29 20.00 -16.39
C PRO A 71 13.72 20.83 -15.18
N THR A 72 12.75 21.37 -14.43
CA THR A 72 13.01 22.21 -13.25
C THR A 72 13.94 21.54 -12.22
N LEU A 73 13.72 20.26 -11.91
CA LEU A 73 14.58 19.52 -10.98
C LEU A 73 15.89 19.10 -11.64
N LEU A 74 15.83 18.66 -12.89
CA LEU A 74 17.01 18.24 -13.65
C LEU A 74 18.01 19.40 -13.84
N ASP A 75 17.51 20.59 -14.18
CA ASP A 75 18.33 21.78 -14.37
C ASP A 75 18.94 22.25 -13.04
N TYR A 76 18.18 22.21 -11.94
CA TYR A 76 18.71 22.48 -10.60
C TYR A 76 19.83 21.52 -10.21
N MET A 77 19.63 20.22 -10.44
CA MET A 77 20.66 19.21 -10.10
C MET A 77 21.94 19.36 -10.91
N GLN A 78 21.87 19.89 -12.12
CA GLN A 78 23.05 20.16 -12.98
C GLN A 78 23.74 21.51 -12.66
N ASN A 79 22.95 22.54 -12.39
CA ASN A 79 23.42 23.89 -12.15
C ASN A 79 22.68 24.48 -10.93
N PRO A 80 23.10 24.17 -9.71
CA PRO A 80 22.46 24.69 -8.50
C PRO A 80 22.55 26.22 -8.45
N GLY A 81 21.39 26.89 -8.37
CA GLY A 81 21.28 28.33 -8.24
C GLY A 81 20.03 28.71 -7.48
N SER A 82 20.01 29.89 -6.88
CA SER A 82 18.93 30.35 -6.00
C SER A 82 17.56 30.35 -6.67
N GLU A 83 17.47 30.79 -7.90
CA GLU A 83 16.20 30.83 -8.65
C GLU A 83 15.69 29.43 -8.99
N LEU A 84 16.57 28.51 -9.41
CA LEU A 84 16.20 27.13 -9.71
C LEU A 84 15.88 26.36 -8.42
N GLU A 85 16.55 26.67 -7.31
CA GLU A 85 16.23 26.11 -6.00
C GLU A 85 14.83 26.50 -5.55
N GLU A 86 14.44 27.76 -5.71
CA GLU A 86 13.10 28.23 -5.35
C GLU A 86 12.03 27.57 -6.21
N LYS A 87 12.23 27.51 -7.52
CA LYS A 87 11.32 26.81 -8.45
C LYS A 87 11.21 25.31 -8.13
N GLY A 88 12.33 24.65 -7.88
CA GLY A 88 12.38 23.23 -7.51
C GLY A 88 11.70 22.96 -6.17
N ARG A 89 11.90 23.82 -5.18
CA ARG A 89 11.26 23.71 -3.87
C ARG A 89 9.75 23.88 -3.98
N HIS A 90 9.29 24.90 -4.70
CA HIS A 90 7.87 25.13 -4.96
C HIS A 90 7.21 23.92 -5.64
N LEU A 91 7.88 23.31 -6.61
CA LEU A 91 7.41 22.07 -7.24
C LEU A 91 7.29 20.92 -6.22
N LEU A 92 8.29 20.72 -5.38
CA LEU A 92 8.27 19.67 -4.35
C LEU A 92 7.19 19.95 -3.30
N ASP A 93 6.94 21.21 -2.93
CA ASP A 93 5.86 21.62 -2.04
C ASP A 93 4.49 21.25 -2.63
N LEU A 94 4.28 21.57 -3.91
CA LEU A 94 3.04 21.25 -4.62
C LEU A 94 2.79 19.73 -4.66
N VAL A 95 3.82 18.96 -5.02
CA VAL A 95 3.74 17.49 -5.07
C VAL A 95 3.45 16.92 -3.68
N CYS A 96 4.19 17.36 -2.68
CA CYS A 96 4.06 16.88 -1.30
C CYS A 96 2.67 17.16 -0.74
N HIS A 97 2.16 18.37 -0.95
CA HIS A 97 0.81 18.76 -0.52
C HIS A 97 -0.28 17.97 -1.26
N THR A 98 -0.20 17.88 -2.59
CA THR A 98 -1.19 17.18 -3.42
C THR A 98 -1.28 15.70 -3.08
N GLN A 99 -0.16 15.07 -2.77
CA GLN A 99 -0.08 13.65 -2.44
C GLN A 99 -0.20 13.36 -0.93
N GLN A 100 -0.36 14.39 -0.11
CA GLN A 100 -0.34 14.28 1.35
C GLN A 100 0.91 13.52 1.84
N ALA A 101 2.02 13.70 1.14
CA ALA A 101 3.29 13.11 1.49
C ALA A 101 3.94 13.87 2.66
N SER A 102 4.66 13.17 3.51
CA SER A 102 5.35 13.81 4.65
C SER A 102 6.63 14.52 4.25
N VAL A 103 7.27 14.09 3.16
CA VAL A 103 8.52 14.65 2.66
C VAL A 103 8.73 14.29 1.20
N CYS A 104 9.14 15.29 0.41
CA CYS A 104 9.57 15.16 -0.98
C CYS A 104 10.96 15.78 -1.12
N TYR A 105 11.89 15.07 -1.72
CA TYR A 105 13.27 15.54 -1.87
C TYR A 105 13.98 14.92 -3.07
N ALA A 106 15.06 15.56 -3.50
CA ALA A 106 16.01 15.00 -4.47
C ALA A 106 17.39 14.83 -3.83
N LEU A 107 18.03 13.72 -4.18
CA LEU A 107 19.39 13.37 -3.79
C LEU A 107 20.31 13.52 -5.01
N ASP A 108 21.55 13.89 -4.76
CA ASP A 108 22.59 13.85 -5.79
C ASP A 108 23.09 12.41 -6.06
N ASN A 109 24.05 12.26 -6.94
CA ASN A 109 24.62 10.96 -7.31
C ASN A 109 25.36 10.27 -6.15
N GLU A 110 25.74 11.01 -5.13
CA GLU A 110 26.42 10.52 -3.92
C GLU A 110 25.44 10.23 -2.79
N GLY A 111 24.14 10.46 -3.02
CA GLY A 111 23.08 10.26 -2.03
C GLY A 111 22.94 11.40 -1.04
N THR A 112 23.56 12.57 -1.30
CA THR A 112 23.39 13.76 -0.47
C THR A 112 22.12 14.49 -0.86
N LEU A 113 21.37 14.95 0.14
CA LEU A 113 20.12 15.65 -0.08
C LEU A 113 20.39 17.07 -0.58
N ALA A 114 20.05 17.31 -1.86
CA ALA A 114 20.27 18.58 -2.54
C ALA A 114 19.12 19.57 -2.33
N ILE A 115 17.86 19.09 -2.41
CA ILE A 115 16.66 19.92 -2.29
C ILE A 115 15.51 19.12 -1.67
N HIS A 116 14.63 19.79 -0.92
CA HIS A 116 13.44 19.21 -0.31
C HIS A 116 12.29 20.22 -0.27
N ASN A 117 11.07 19.74 -0.02
CA ASN A 117 9.91 20.58 0.25
C ASN A 117 10.09 21.41 1.54
N SER A 118 9.38 22.54 1.62
CA SER A 118 9.54 23.52 2.72
C SER A 118 9.00 23.01 4.07
N ASP A 119 7.91 22.26 4.05
CA ASP A 119 7.14 21.88 5.26
C ASP A 119 7.62 20.57 5.90
N ILE A 120 8.89 20.52 6.32
CA ILE A 120 9.46 19.36 7.03
C ILE A 120 9.78 19.61 8.49
N GLY A 121 9.36 20.75 9.03
CA GLY A 121 9.65 21.15 10.40
C GLY A 121 11.11 21.57 10.63
N PRO A 122 11.53 21.70 11.89
CA PRO A 122 12.82 22.33 12.25
C PRO A 122 14.06 21.49 11.95
N VAL A 123 13.93 20.31 11.35
CA VAL A 123 15.07 19.41 11.11
C VAL A 123 15.75 19.74 9.79
N PRO A 124 16.99 20.25 9.77
CA PRO A 124 17.70 20.50 8.53
C PRO A 124 18.00 19.18 7.82
N LEU A 125 17.42 18.97 6.64
CA LEU A 125 17.67 17.78 5.82
C LEU A 125 18.71 18.02 4.74
N LYS A 126 18.83 19.26 4.19
CA LYS A 126 19.77 19.62 3.14
C LYS A 126 21.21 19.31 3.55
N GLY A 127 21.96 18.65 2.70
CA GLY A 127 23.33 18.22 2.94
C GLY A 127 23.51 16.92 3.72
N LYS A 128 22.42 16.28 4.21
CA LYS A 128 22.51 14.95 4.82
C LYS A 128 22.67 13.87 3.75
N ASN A 129 23.52 12.89 4.02
CA ASN A 129 23.74 11.78 3.12
C ASN A 129 22.84 10.58 3.46
N TYR A 130 22.18 10.07 2.44
CA TYR A 130 21.24 8.93 2.49
C TYR A 130 21.65 7.78 1.56
N ALA A 131 22.90 7.75 1.08
CA ALA A 131 23.42 6.70 0.19
C ALA A 131 23.25 5.27 0.74
N PHE A 132 23.27 5.14 2.08
CA PHE A 132 23.06 3.86 2.76
C PHE A 132 21.64 3.34 2.70
N ARG A 133 20.68 4.14 2.26
CA ARG A 133 19.26 3.77 2.25
C ARG A 133 18.92 2.82 1.09
N PRO A 134 18.19 1.74 1.37
CA PRO A 134 17.84 0.76 0.34
C PRO A 134 17.08 1.37 -0.85
N TYR A 135 16.19 2.34 -0.63
CA TYR A 135 15.47 2.99 -1.72
C TYR A 135 16.40 3.78 -2.66
N PHE A 136 17.51 4.34 -2.16
CA PHE A 136 18.51 5.00 -2.99
C PHE A 136 19.29 3.98 -3.82
N GLN A 137 19.84 2.96 -3.15
CA GLN A 137 20.62 1.90 -3.79
C GLN A 137 19.83 1.14 -4.86
N GLN A 138 18.56 0.82 -4.55
CA GLN A 138 17.67 0.17 -5.51
C GLN A 138 17.31 1.09 -6.69
N ALA A 139 17.11 2.39 -6.46
CA ALA A 139 16.85 3.32 -7.55
C ALA A 139 18.04 3.45 -8.49
N LEU A 140 19.28 3.43 -7.98
CA LEU A 140 20.47 3.41 -8.81
C LEU A 140 20.58 2.17 -9.69
N SER A 141 20.27 0.99 -9.15
CA SER A 141 20.39 -0.29 -9.87
C SER A 141 19.22 -0.59 -10.80
N SER A 142 17.99 -0.25 -10.38
CA SER A 142 16.74 -0.65 -11.06
C SER A 142 15.95 0.54 -11.59
N ARG A 143 16.50 1.75 -11.56
CA ARG A 143 15.91 3.03 -11.95
C ARG A 143 14.79 3.52 -11.04
N HIS A 144 14.16 2.67 -10.26
CA HIS A 144 13.11 3.02 -9.31
C HIS A 144 13.14 2.08 -8.11
N ALA A 145 12.56 2.54 -6.99
CA ALA A 145 12.29 1.68 -5.84
C ALA A 145 10.99 2.06 -5.15
N THR A 146 10.38 1.07 -4.51
CA THR A 146 9.30 1.23 -3.54
C THR A 146 9.71 0.47 -2.28
N TYR A 147 9.92 1.20 -1.19
CA TYR A 147 10.52 0.61 0.01
C TYR A 147 9.82 1.09 1.28
N ALA A 148 9.34 0.15 2.08
CA ALA A 148 8.79 0.45 3.39
C ALA A 148 9.92 0.61 4.41
N ALA A 149 10.02 1.76 5.06
CA ALA A 149 11.11 2.05 5.99
C ALA A 149 10.67 2.92 7.16
N TYR A 150 11.47 2.88 8.22
CA TYR A 150 11.44 3.85 9.28
C TYR A 150 12.35 5.04 8.91
N GLY A 151 11.80 6.25 8.92
CA GLY A 151 12.55 7.46 8.62
C GLY A 151 13.53 7.78 9.74
N VAL A 152 14.83 7.72 9.43
CA VAL A 152 15.88 7.98 10.44
C VAL A 152 15.86 9.40 10.99
N THR A 153 15.38 10.35 10.20
CA THR A 153 15.28 11.75 10.58
C THR A 153 13.89 12.10 11.10
N THR A 154 12.85 11.68 10.38
CA THR A 154 11.45 12.00 10.74
C THR A 154 10.89 11.11 11.85
N ARG A 155 11.55 9.99 12.15
CA ARG A 155 11.12 8.95 13.10
C ARG A 155 9.68 8.45 12.87
N LYS A 156 9.24 8.46 11.60
CA LYS A 156 7.93 7.95 11.17
C LYS A 156 8.10 6.75 10.25
N ARG A 157 7.17 5.81 10.32
CA ARG A 157 7.07 4.73 9.34
C ARG A 157 6.45 5.27 8.06
N GLY A 158 6.97 4.85 6.90
CA GLY A 158 6.46 5.30 5.62
C GLY A 158 6.86 4.37 4.48
N ILE A 159 6.22 4.56 3.35
CA ILE A 159 6.62 3.95 2.09
C ILE A 159 7.34 5.03 1.29
N TYR A 160 8.55 4.72 0.88
CA TYR A 160 9.40 5.58 0.06
C TYR A 160 9.30 5.14 -1.39
N PHE A 161 8.98 6.09 -2.25
CA PHE A 161 9.00 5.93 -3.69
C PHE A 161 10.15 6.74 -4.23
N SER A 162 11.04 6.12 -4.97
CA SER A 162 12.19 6.78 -5.57
C SER A 162 12.33 6.44 -7.04
N HIS A 163 12.86 7.37 -7.81
CA HIS A 163 13.14 7.19 -9.22
C HIS A 163 14.44 7.90 -9.59
N LEU A 164 15.25 7.24 -10.43
CA LEU A 164 16.46 7.83 -10.97
C LEU A 164 16.10 9.00 -11.90
N MET A 165 16.68 10.16 -11.63
CA MET A 165 16.50 11.35 -12.47
C MET A 165 17.34 11.19 -13.74
N THR A 166 16.68 11.14 -14.88
CA THR A 166 17.35 11.02 -16.19
C THR A 166 16.72 11.96 -17.18
N ARG A 167 17.55 12.70 -17.89
CA ARG A 167 17.09 13.46 -19.05
C ARG A 167 16.69 12.46 -20.14
N LYS A 168 15.45 12.50 -20.58
CA LYS A 168 15.03 11.76 -21.77
C LYS A 168 15.74 12.42 -22.94
N ASN A 169 16.70 11.75 -23.56
CA ASN A 169 17.26 12.21 -24.83
C ASN A 169 16.08 12.23 -25.82
N MET A 170 15.70 13.43 -26.26
CA MET A 170 14.85 13.63 -27.43
C MET A 170 15.62 13.25 -28.66
#